data_bcf081cd5da311099380c0eb6a95c0e1
#
_entry.id   bcf081cd5da311099380c0eb6a95c0e1
#
_cell.length_a   1.000
_cell.length_b   1.000
_cell.length_c   1.000
_cell.angle_alpha   90.00
_cell.angle_beta   90.00
_cell.angle_gamma   90.00
#
_symmetry.space_group_name_H-M   'P 1'
#
loop_
_entity.id
_entity.type
_entity.pdbx_description
1 polymer ?
#
loop_
_entity_poly.entity_id
_entity_poly.type
_entity_poly.pdbx_seq_one_letter_code
_entity_poly.pdbx_strand_id
1 'polypeptide(L)'
;MASAADSLAGASKTDVPLVGWIDRWIYVFMAALFVATTLAGFIPDSLVKIASVEAGQRAPFPPVLHVHAVLMGSWLMLLLAQTTLMATGNSAHHQKLGIASFLLAPAIIISGIVLVPTMYAQVWNAAASAPPEMAEQMRGGLAIRTDIMLLQLRAGVLFAACVFLAVRARRVDSGFHKRMIILATLVPLPASIDRITWLQHTMPQSPLSADLYTLLLLSPMFVWDLFRLGRIHRAYIVWFALWLPASVVVHQLWSSDWWQATAPGLLGYS
;
A
#
# COMPACT_ATOMS: atom_id res chain seq x y z
N MET A 1 63.42 0.11 -14.04
CA MET A 1 62.63 -0.19 -12.84
C MET A 1 61.32 0.53 -12.97
N ALA A 2 60.34 -0.05 -13.67
CA ALA A 2 58.96 0.47 -13.72
C ALA A 2 58.19 -0.11 -12.52
N SER A 3 57.63 0.79 -11.76
CA SER A 3 57.06 0.59 -10.44
C SER A 3 55.82 -0.31 -10.47
N ALA A 4 55.78 -1.28 -9.55
CA ALA A 4 54.61 -2.17 -9.29
C ALA A 4 53.37 -1.41 -8.78
N ALA A 5 53.36 -0.07 -8.80
CA ALA A 5 52.26 0.79 -8.38
C ALA A 5 51.23 1.01 -9.48
N ASP A 6 51.54 0.82 -10.76
CA ASP A 6 50.60 1.02 -11.87
C ASP A 6 49.69 -0.19 -12.18
N SER A 7 49.90 -1.35 -11.55
CA SER A 7 49.09 -2.54 -11.79
C SER A 7 47.84 -2.63 -10.89
N LEU A 8 47.67 -1.74 -9.92
CA LEU A 8 46.52 -1.74 -9.00
C LEU A 8 45.39 -0.74 -9.36
N ALA A 9 45.62 0.11 -10.37
CA ALA A 9 44.64 1.11 -10.80
C ALA A 9 43.63 0.60 -11.85
N GLY A 10 43.77 -0.66 -12.30
CA GLY A 10 42.98 -1.26 -13.36
C GLY A 10 41.97 -2.32 -12.93
N ALA A 11 41.66 -2.46 -11.63
CA ALA A 11 40.54 -3.28 -11.22
C ALA A 11 39.23 -2.54 -11.54
N SER A 12 38.81 -2.65 -12.83
CA SER A 12 37.44 -2.43 -13.27
C SER A 12 36.56 -3.11 -12.24
N LYS A 13 35.57 -2.41 -11.70
CA LYS A 13 34.46 -3.00 -10.95
C LYS A 13 33.83 -4.04 -11.88
N THR A 14 34.32 -5.27 -11.85
CA THR A 14 33.66 -6.42 -12.46
C THR A 14 32.32 -6.51 -11.75
N ASP A 15 31.26 -6.04 -12.38
CA ASP A 15 29.90 -6.25 -11.92
C ASP A 15 29.75 -7.76 -11.77
N VAL A 16 29.69 -8.22 -10.51
CA VAL A 16 29.39 -9.62 -10.24
C VAL A 16 28.08 -9.91 -10.96
N PRO A 17 28.00 -10.97 -11.79
CA PRO A 17 26.79 -11.26 -12.58
C PRO A 17 25.48 -11.21 -11.76
N LEU A 18 25.57 -11.60 -10.47
CA LEU A 18 24.48 -11.55 -9.51
C LEU A 18 24.00 -10.11 -9.23
N VAL A 19 24.92 -9.16 -9.11
CA VAL A 19 24.58 -7.75 -8.82
C VAL A 19 23.75 -7.15 -9.97
N GLY A 20 24.19 -7.36 -11.21
CA GLY A 20 23.46 -6.92 -12.40
C GLY A 20 22.09 -7.60 -12.53
N TRP A 21 21.99 -8.88 -12.11
CA TRP A 21 20.74 -9.61 -12.09
C TRP A 21 19.76 -9.01 -11.05
N ILE A 22 20.19 -8.74 -9.82
CA ILE A 22 19.34 -8.14 -8.80
C ILE A 22 18.90 -6.73 -9.21
N ASP A 23 19.80 -5.88 -9.72
CA ASP A 23 19.46 -4.54 -10.22
C ASP A 23 18.33 -4.57 -11.25
N ARG A 24 18.35 -5.61 -12.08
CA ARG A 24 17.36 -5.82 -13.14
C ARG A 24 16.01 -6.28 -12.59
N TRP A 25 15.98 -7.16 -11.59
CA TRP A 25 14.78 -7.87 -11.18
C TRP A 25 14.20 -7.41 -9.83
N ILE A 26 14.86 -6.54 -9.08
CA ILE A 26 14.40 -6.11 -7.74
C ILE A 26 12.99 -5.48 -7.80
N TYR A 27 12.66 -4.71 -8.84
CA TYR A 27 11.34 -4.10 -8.96
C TYR A 27 10.26 -5.12 -9.31
N VAL A 28 10.59 -6.16 -10.09
CA VAL A 28 9.70 -7.29 -10.36
C VAL A 28 9.45 -8.08 -9.09
N PHE A 29 10.52 -8.35 -8.33
CA PHE A 29 10.41 -8.99 -7.02
C PHE A 29 9.49 -8.20 -6.08
N MET A 30 9.66 -6.89 -5.98
CA MET A 30 8.78 -6.05 -5.14
C MET A 30 7.32 -6.12 -5.59
N ALA A 31 7.07 -6.04 -6.90
CA ALA A 31 5.71 -6.14 -7.44
C ALA A 31 5.09 -7.52 -7.16
N ALA A 32 5.84 -8.60 -7.36
CA ALA A 32 5.40 -9.97 -7.07
C ALA A 32 5.14 -10.16 -5.56
N LEU A 33 6.00 -9.62 -4.69
CA LEU A 33 5.83 -9.64 -3.25
C LEU A 33 4.52 -8.94 -2.83
N PHE A 34 4.20 -7.79 -3.43
CA PHE A 34 2.95 -7.07 -3.16
C PHE A 34 1.72 -7.84 -3.61
N VAL A 35 1.79 -8.47 -4.80
CA VAL A 35 0.72 -9.38 -5.28
C VAL A 35 0.54 -10.54 -4.30
N ALA A 36 1.63 -11.22 -3.92
CA ALA A 36 1.58 -12.36 -3.01
C ALA A 36 0.99 -11.97 -1.64
N THR A 37 1.45 -10.84 -1.06
CA THR A 37 0.92 -10.30 0.20
C THR A 37 -0.57 -10.00 0.10
N THR A 38 -1.00 -9.40 -1.02
CA THR A 38 -2.42 -9.06 -1.24
C THR A 38 -3.27 -10.32 -1.35
N LEU A 39 -2.83 -11.32 -2.10
CA LEU A 39 -3.56 -12.59 -2.24
C LEU A 39 -3.61 -13.36 -0.91
N ALA A 40 -2.50 -13.41 -0.17
CA ALA A 40 -2.43 -14.09 1.13
C ALA A 40 -3.38 -13.48 2.17
N GLY A 41 -3.58 -12.16 2.14
CA GLY A 41 -4.52 -11.50 3.05
C GLY A 41 -5.96 -11.59 2.58
N PHE A 42 -6.23 -11.20 1.33
CA PHE A 42 -7.62 -11.02 0.88
C PHE A 42 -8.33 -12.33 0.51
N ILE A 43 -7.64 -13.36 -0.01
CA ILE A 43 -8.33 -14.59 -0.43
C ILE A 43 -8.96 -15.30 0.77
N PRO A 44 -8.24 -15.66 1.84
CA PRO A 44 -8.83 -16.34 2.98
C PRO A 44 -9.94 -15.51 3.66
N ASP A 45 -9.65 -14.20 3.88
CA ASP A 45 -10.62 -13.27 4.49
C ASP A 45 -11.92 -13.15 3.66
N SER A 46 -11.80 -13.09 2.33
CA SER A 46 -12.97 -13.02 1.45
C SER A 46 -13.81 -14.28 1.46
N LEU A 47 -13.19 -15.46 1.47
CA LEU A 47 -13.90 -16.73 1.54
C LEU A 47 -14.74 -16.85 2.82
N VAL A 48 -14.17 -16.50 3.98
CA VAL A 48 -14.87 -16.48 5.26
C VAL A 48 -16.04 -15.50 5.23
N LYS A 49 -15.84 -14.30 4.67
CA LYS A 49 -16.89 -13.27 4.60
C LYS A 49 -18.01 -13.65 3.63
N ILE A 50 -17.70 -14.28 2.50
CA ILE A 50 -18.70 -14.78 1.55
C ILE A 50 -19.56 -15.84 2.22
N ALA A 51 -18.95 -16.82 2.90
CA ALA A 51 -19.69 -17.82 3.65
C ALA A 51 -20.61 -17.20 4.72
N SER A 52 -20.16 -16.13 5.41
CA SER A 52 -20.99 -15.40 6.38
C SER A 52 -22.17 -14.67 5.72
N VAL A 53 -22.01 -14.16 4.51
CA VAL A 53 -23.12 -13.56 3.73
C VAL A 53 -24.13 -14.63 3.31
N GLU A 54 -23.66 -15.77 2.81
CA GLU A 54 -24.50 -16.88 2.39
C GLU A 54 -25.29 -17.49 3.57
N ALA A 55 -24.68 -17.50 4.77
CA ALA A 55 -25.34 -17.92 6.01
C ALA A 55 -26.33 -16.87 6.59
N GLY A 56 -26.49 -15.72 5.96
CA GLY A 56 -27.35 -14.64 6.46
C GLY A 56 -26.83 -13.92 7.71
N GLN A 57 -25.58 -14.19 8.11
CA GLN A 57 -24.93 -13.60 9.30
C GLN A 57 -24.34 -12.22 9.02
N ARG A 58 -24.26 -11.82 7.77
CA ARG A 58 -23.68 -10.57 7.31
C ARG A 58 -24.46 -10.00 6.13
N ALA A 59 -24.59 -8.68 6.09
CA ALA A 59 -25.13 -7.99 4.91
C ALA A 59 -24.25 -8.22 3.67
N PRO A 60 -24.84 -8.29 2.46
CA PRO A 60 -24.09 -8.38 1.21
C PRO A 60 -23.09 -7.24 1.04
N PHE A 61 -22.02 -7.52 0.31
CA PHE A 61 -21.03 -6.51 0.02
C PHE A 61 -21.58 -5.45 -0.95
N PRO A 62 -21.31 -4.15 -0.71
CA PRO A 62 -21.74 -3.11 -1.62
C PRO A 62 -21.00 -3.21 -2.96
N PRO A 63 -21.64 -2.87 -4.09
CA PRO A 63 -21.02 -2.94 -5.42
C PRO A 63 -19.69 -2.17 -5.53
N VAL A 64 -19.57 -1.04 -4.84
CA VAL A 64 -18.34 -0.23 -4.84
C VAL A 64 -17.14 -1.00 -4.28
N LEU A 65 -17.35 -1.95 -3.34
CA LEU A 65 -16.25 -2.81 -2.84
C LEU A 65 -15.68 -3.69 -3.96
N HIS A 66 -16.55 -4.30 -4.76
CA HIS A 66 -16.10 -5.13 -5.89
C HIS A 66 -15.39 -4.29 -6.94
N VAL A 67 -15.91 -3.12 -7.28
CA VAL A 67 -15.27 -2.18 -8.21
C VAL A 67 -13.89 -1.80 -7.70
N HIS A 68 -13.77 -1.38 -6.43
CA HIS A 68 -12.49 -1.01 -5.84
C HIS A 68 -11.49 -2.19 -5.82
N ALA A 69 -11.94 -3.39 -5.48
CA ALA A 69 -11.10 -4.59 -5.47
C ALA A 69 -10.55 -4.92 -6.87
N VAL A 70 -11.38 -4.84 -7.91
CA VAL A 70 -10.96 -5.03 -9.31
C VAL A 70 -9.94 -3.96 -9.73
N LEU A 71 -10.18 -2.70 -9.40
CA LEU A 71 -9.25 -1.61 -9.72
C LEU A 71 -7.89 -1.79 -9.02
N MET A 72 -7.89 -2.16 -7.72
CA MET A 72 -6.66 -2.42 -6.96
C MET A 72 -5.91 -3.64 -7.51
N GLY A 73 -6.62 -4.73 -7.82
CA GLY A 73 -6.03 -5.90 -8.46
C GLY A 73 -5.41 -5.56 -9.82
N SER A 74 -6.13 -4.77 -10.65
CA SER A 74 -5.64 -4.29 -11.95
C SER A 74 -4.40 -3.42 -11.80
N TRP A 75 -4.32 -2.59 -10.77
CA TRP A 75 -3.13 -1.79 -10.45
C TRP A 75 -1.92 -2.66 -10.12
N LEU A 76 -2.09 -3.68 -9.28
CA LEU A 76 -1.00 -4.60 -8.92
C LEU A 76 -0.52 -5.40 -10.13
N MET A 77 -1.44 -5.87 -10.97
CA MET A 77 -1.10 -6.57 -12.21
C MET A 77 -0.42 -5.64 -13.22
N LEU A 78 -0.87 -4.38 -13.32
CA LEU A 78 -0.19 -3.37 -14.12
C LEU A 78 1.22 -3.13 -13.61
N LEU A 79 1.43 -2.98 -12.29
CA LEU A 79 2.76 -2.80 -11.71
C LEU A 79 3.68 -3.97 -12.04
N LEU A 80 3.20 -5.21 -11.86
CA LEU A 80 3.98 -6.42 -12.19
C LEU A 80 4.34 -6.47 -13.68
N ALA A 81 3.39 -6.20 -14.56
CA ALA A 81 3.62 -6.14 -15.99
C ALA A 81 4.64 -5.04 -16.37
N GLN A 82 4.49 -3.84 -15.82
CA GLN A 82 5.36 -2.70 -16.07
C GLN A 82 6.81 -2.94 -15.63
N THR A 83 6.99 -3.52 -14.44
CA THR A 83 8.32 -3.84 -13.92
C THR A 83 8.97 -4.96 -14.73
N THR A 84 8.19 -5.97 -15.16
CA THR A 84 8.66 -7.06 -16.03
C THR A 84 9.06 -6.56 -17.41
N LEU A 85 8.26 -5.69 -18.04
CA LEU A 85 8.60 -5.07 -19.32
C LEU A 85 9.92 -4.32 -19.26
N MET A 86 10.17 -3.58 -18.18
CA MET A 86 11.45 -2.89 -17.99
C MET A 86 12.60 -3.86 -17.76
N ALA A 87 12.39 -4.90 -16.95
CA ALA A 87 13.40 -5.94 -16.71
C ALA A 87 13.76 -6.73 -17.96
N THR A 88 12.84 -6.88 -18.91
CA THR A 88 13.05 -7.57 -20.19
C THR A 88 13.46 -6.65 -21.36
N GLY A 89 13.68 -5.35 -21.09
CA GLY A 89 14.12 -4.39 -22.10
C GLY A 89 13.01 -3.85 -23.02
N ASN A 90 11.74 -4.15 -22.74
CA ASN A 90 10.59 -3.76 -23.57
C ASN A 90 10.05 -2.35 -23.21
N SER A 91 10.90 -1.33 -23.29
CA SER A 91 10.54 0.04 -22.90
C SER A 91 9.40 0.64 -23.73
N ALA A 92 9.25 0.30 -25.00
CA ALA A 92 8.16 0.78 -25.85
C ALA A 92 6.80 0.26 -25.39
N HIS A 93 6.70 -1.02 -25.00
CA HIS A 93 5.47 -1.58 -24.43
C HIS A 93 5.19 -1.03 -23.03
N HIS A 94 6.23 -0.83 -22.20
CA HIS A 94 6.11 -0.15 -20.91
C HIS A 94 5.46 1.24 -21.06
N GLN A 95 5.90 2.05 -22.02
CA GLN A 95 5.33 3.38 -22.25
C GLN A 95 3.86 3.33 -22.71
N LYS A 96 3.53 2.41 -23.64
CA LYS A 96 2.16 2.24 -24.14
C LYS A 96 1.21 1.76 -23.03
N LEU A 97 1.60 0.71 -22.31
CA LEU A 97 0.80 0.16 -21.22
C LEU A 97 0.69 1.13 -20.03
N GLY A 98 1.74 1.94 -19.81
CA GLY A 98 1.78 2.95 -18.74
C GLY A 98 0.66 3.99 -18.81
N ILE A 99 0.05 4.20 -20.00
CA ILE A 99 -1.11 5.09 -20.17
C ILE A 99 -2.27 4.61 -19.31
N ALA A 100 -2.45 3.30 -19.11
CA ALA A 100 -3.52 2.76 -18.25
C ALA A 100 -3.45 3.29 -16.82
N SER A 101 -2.26 3.63 -16.30
CA SER A 101 -2.10 4.18 -14.95
C SER A 101 -2.79 5.53 -14.76
N PHE A 102 -2.95 6.33 -15.84
CA PHE A 102 -3.66 7.61 -15.78
C PHE A 102 -5.17 7.47 -15.60
N LEU A 103 -5.73 6.30 -15.92
CA LEU A 103 -7.13 5.98 -15.66
C LEU A 103 -7.28 5.21 -14.34
N LEU A 104 -6.42 4.24 -14.08
CA LEU A 104 -6.50 3.39 -12.90
C LEU A 104 -6.27 4.16 -11.61
N ALA A 105 -5.25 5.03 -11.53
CA ALA A 105 -4.96 5.71 -10.29
C ALA A 105 -6.09 6.67 -9.84
N PRO A 106 -6.64 7.56 -10.69
CA PRO A 106 -7.81 8.34 -10.33
C PRO A 106 -9.04 7.47 -10.00
N ALA A 107 -9.29 6.39 -10.76
CA ALA A 107 -10.42 5.50 -10.50
C ALA A 107 -10.32 4.81 -9.13
N ILE A 108 -9.12 4.39 -8.72
CA ILE A 108 -8.84 3.84 -7.38
C ILE A 108 -9.15 4.88 -6.31
N ILE A 109 -8.66 6.13 -6.48
CA ILE A 109 -8.88 7.20 -5.52
C ILE A 109 -10.38 7.50 -5.40
N ILE A 110 -11.08 7.68 -6.51
CA ILE A 110 -12.52 7.97 -6.53
C ILE A 110 -13.31 6.81 -5.90
N SER A 111 -13.02 5.58 -6.29
CA SER A 111 -13.70 4.42 -5.69
C SER A 111 -13.41 4.28 -4.20
N GLY A 112 -12.21 4.64 -3.73
CA GLY A 112 -11.85 4.70 -2.30
C GLY A 112 -12.65 5.76 -1.53
N ILE A 113 -12.80 6.97 -2.11
CA ILE A 113 -13.62 8.06 -1.54
C ILE A 113 -15.08 7.62 -1.36
N VAL A 114 -15.62 6.83 -2.28
CA VAL A 114 -16.98 6.28 -2.17
C VAL A 114 -17.04 5.07 -1.23
N LEU A 115 -16.02 4.21 -1.27
CA LEU A 115 -15.98 2.96 -0.49
C LEU A 115 -15.94 3.21 1.02
N VAL A 116 -15.09 4.14 1.46
CA VAL A 116 -14.88 4.39 2.91
C VAL A 116 -16.19 4.77 3.60
N PRO A 117 -16.93 5.80 3.17
CA PRO A 117 -18.20 6.14 3.79
C PRO A 117 -19.26 5.04 3.61
N THR A 118 -19.29 4.34 2.46
CA THR A 118 -20.24 3.25 2.25
C THR A 118 -20.05 2.10 3.24
N MET A 119 -18.80 1.69 3.48
CA MET A 119 -18.48 0.65 4.45
C MET A 119 -18.71 1.12 5.89
N TYR A 120 -18.50 2.39 6.17
CA TYR A 120 -18.82 2.97 7.48
C TYR A 120 -20.33 2.97 7.73
N ALA A 121 -21.12 3.40 6.74
CA ALA A 121 -22.58 3.39 6.79
C ALA A 121 -23.17 2.01 7.14
N GLN A 122 -22.63 0.93 6.57
CA GLN A 122 -23.08 -0.42 6.87
C GLN A 122 -22.92 -0.77 8.35
N VAL A 123 -21.78 -0.42 8.96
CA VAL A 123 -21.51 -0.70 10.38
C VAL A 123 -22.34 0.22 11.27
N TRP A 124 -22.45 1.50 10.89
CA TRP A 124 -23.27 2.48 11.61
C TRP A 124 -24.74 2.03 11.67
N ASN A 125 -25.34 1.71 10.53
CA ASN A 125 -26.74 1.28 10.47
C ASN A 125 -26.98 -0.02 11.21
N ALA A 126 -26.03 -0.97 11.15
CA ALA A 126 -26.11 -2.19 11.94
C ALA A 126 -26.06 -1.92 13.44
N ALA A 127 -25.21 -0.99 13.91
CA ALA A 127 -25.12 -0.59 15.31
C ALA A 127 -26.39 0.14 15.78
N ALA A 128 -26.95 1.01 14.93
CA ALA A 128 -28.17 1.77 15.24
C ALA A 128 -29.43 0.89 15.33
N SER A 129 -29.47 -0.23 14.59
CA SER A 129 -30.59 -1.18 14.58
C SER A 129 -30.38 -2.42 15.45
N ALA A 130 -29.27 -2.49 16.19
CA ALA A 130 -28.94 -3.65 17.01
C ALA A 130 -29.87 -3.80 18.21
N PRO A 131 -30.29 -5.04 18.55
CA PRO A 131 -30.97 -5.32 19.80
C PRO A 131 -30.12 -4.88 21.01
N PRO A 132 -30.74 -4.53 22.17
CA PRO A 132 -30.03 -4.04 23.35
C PRO A 132 -28.88 -4.95 23.81
N GLU A 133 -29.07 -6.27 23.72
CA GLU A 133 -28.06 -7.26 24.12
C GLU A 133 -26.80 -7.22 23.21
N MET A 134 -26.91 -6.74 21.97
CA MET A 134 -25.83 -6.64 21.01
C MET A 134 -25.29 -5.21 20.84
N ALA A 135 -25.96 -4.23 21.41
CA ALA A 135 -25.68 -2.81 21.17
C ALA A 135 -24.25 -2.43 21.57
N GLU A 136 -23.73 -2.97 22.67
CA GLU A 136 -22.36 -2.68 23.13
C GLU A 136 -21.31 -3.28 22.21
N GLN A 137 -21.47 -4.52 21.78
CA GLN A 137 -20.58 -5.16 20.82
C GLN A 137 -20.56 -4.42 19.47
N MET A 138 -21.71 -3.97 19.01
CA MET A 138 -21.82 -3.22 17.76
C MET A 138 -21.17 -1.83 17.87
N ARG A 139 -21.30 -1.14 19.00
CA ARG A 139 -20.58 0.12 19.27
C ARG A 139 -19.06 -0.08 19.29
N GLY A 140 -18.57 -1.17 19.91
CA GLY A 140 -17.16 -1.53 19.86
C GLY A 140 -16.66 -1.74 18.43
N GLY A 141 -17.44 -2.44 17.60
CA GLY A 141 -17.14 -2.63 16.18
C GLY A 141 -17.11 -1.31 15.39
N LEU A 142 -18.01 -0.38 15.73
CA LEU A 142 -18.04 0.95 15.12
C LEU A 142 -16.82 1.78 15.50
N ALA A 143 -16.39 1.76 16.77
CA ALA A 143 -15.19 2.44 17.22
C ALA A 143 -13.94 1.95 16.48
N ILE A 144 -13.77 0.64 16.35
CA ILE A 144 -12.69 0.05 15.54
C ILE A 144 -12.75 0.53 14.08
N ARG A 145 -13.93 0.59 13.49
CA ARG A 145 -14.11 1.07 12.11
C ARG A 145 -13.74 2.53 11.97
N THR A 146 -14.04 3.34 12.96
CA THR A 146 -13.66 4.76 13.04
C THR A 146 -12.14 4.92 13.06
N ASP A 147 -11.42 4.11 13.83
CA ASP A 147 -9.97 4.12 13.85
C ASP A 147 -9.35 3.64 12.51
N ILE A 148 -9.88 2.57 11.92
CA ILE A 148 -9.42 2.08 10.61
C ILE A 148 -9.56 3.15 9.52
N MET A 149 -10.54 4.05 9.62
CA MET A 149 -10.71 5.15 8.68
C MET A 149 -9.47 6.06 8.63
N LEU A 150 -8.73 6.26 9.73
CA LEU A 150 -7.46 7.00 9.74
C LEU A 150 -6.43 6.37 8.78
N LEU A 151 -6.29 5.04 8.84
CA LEU A 151 -5.39 4.31 7.93
C LEU A 151 -5.84 4.43 6.46
N GLN A 152 -7.15 4.40 6.22
CA GLN A 152 -7.72 4.52 4.88
C GLN A 152 -7.51 5.92 4.31
N LEU A 153 -7.72 6.98 5.11
CA LEU A 153 -7.46 8.37 4.72
C LEU A 153 -5.97 8.58 4.44
N ARG A 154 -5.09 8.13 5.33
CA ARG A 154 -3.64 8.15 5.12
C ARG A 154 -3.27 7.46 3.81
N ALA A 155 -3.78 6.26 3.59
CA ALA A 155 -3.48 5.49 2.38
C ALA A 155 -3.93 6.23 1.11
N GLY A 156 -5.14 6.76 1.07
CA GLY A 156 -5.66 7.48 -0.09
C GLY A 156 -4.84 8.74 -0.42
N VAL A 157 -4.53 9.56 0.60
CA VAL A 157 -3.77 10.80 0.42
C VAL A 157 -2.34 10.51 -0.03
N LEU A 158 -1.65 9.59 0.65
CA LEU A 158 -0.25 9.28 0.32
C LEU A 158 -0.13 8.55 -1.01
N PHE A 159 -1.04 7.63 -1.35
CA PHE A 159 -1.07 6.99 -2.66
C PHE A 159 -1.21 8.04 -3.77
N ALA A 160 -2.17 8.96 -3.66
CA ALA A 160 -2.38 10.02 -4.63
C ALA A 160 -1.14 10.91 -4.79
N ALA A 161 -0.56 11.37 -3.68
CA ALA A 161 0.63 12.22 -3.68
C ALA A 161 1.84 11.52 -4.31
N CYS A 162 2.11 10.27 -3.91
CA CYS A 162 3.25 9.52 -4.42
C CYS A 162 3.10 9.17 -5.90
N VAL A 163 1.90 8.77 -6.37
CA VAL A 163 1.64 8.54 -7.80
C VAL A 163 1.82 9.83 -8.60
N PHE A 164 1.30 10.95 -8.12
CA PHE A 164 1.49 12.25 -8.75
C PHE A 164 2.98 12.61 -8.91
N LEU A 165 3.76 12.48 -7.84
CA LEU A 165 5.20 12.75 -7.85
C LEU A 165 5.94 11.81 -8.81
N ALA A 166 5.59 10.53 -8.80
CA ALA A 166 6.15 9.53 -9.70
C ALA A 166 5.88 9.87 -11.17
N VAL A 167 4.64 10.21 -11.49
CA VAL A 167 4.23 10.58 -12.86
C VAL A 167 4.95 11.84 -13.33
N ARG A 168 5.08 12.85 -12.48
CA ARG A 168 5.85 14.06 -12.82
C ARG A 168 7.31 13.76 -13.14
N ALA A 169 7.91 12.84 -12.39
CA ALA A 169 9.32 12.50 -12.55
C ALA A 169 9.62 11.58 -13.75
N ARG A 170 8.62 10.93 -14.35
CA ARG A 170 8.80 9.84 -15.33
C ARG A 170 9.70 10.17 -16.53
N ARG A 171 9.77 11.44 -16.94
CA ARG A 171 10.57 11.87 -18.11
C ARG A 171 11.92 12.49 -17.72
N VAL A 172 12.05 12.98 -16.48
CA VAL A 172 13.22 13.75 -16.02
C VAL A 172 14.08 12.99 -15.02
N ASP A 173 13.50 12.06 -14.27
CA ASP A 173 14.20 11.23 -13.27
C ASP A 173 13.54 9.85 -13.18
N SER A 174 13.97 8.97 -14.05
CA SER A 174 13.48 7.58 -14.08
C SER A 174 13.83 6.82 -12.78
N GLY A 175 14.95 7.18 -12.13
CA GLY A 175 15.36 6.60 -10.86
C GLY A 175 14.39 6.92 -9.73
N PHE A 176 13.93 8.16 -9.66
CA PHE A 176 12.89 8.58 -8.73
C PHE A 176 11.53 7.99 -9.08
N HIS A 177 11.14 8.05 -10.36
CA HIS A 177 9.86 7.51 -10.85
C HIS A 177 9.63 6.06 -10.43
N LYS A 178 10.57 5.15 -10.76
CA LYS A 178 10.41 3.72 -10.51
C LYS A 178 10.30 3.40 -9.01
N ARG A 179 11.08 4.07 -8.15
CA ARG A 179 11.01 3.91 -6.71
C ARG A 179 9.72 4.45 -6.13
N MET A 180 9.32 5.63 -6.58
CA MET A 180 8.12 6.28 -6.06
C MET A 180 6.83 5.53 -6.42
N ILE A 181 6.76 4.84 -7.56
CA ILE A 181 5.62 3.95 -7.90
C ILE A 181 5.56 2.74 -6.95
N ILE A 182 6.70 2.11 -6.63
CA ILE A 182 6.74 1.03 -5.63
C ILE A 182 6.30 1.56 -4.26
N LEU A 183 6.84 2.70 -3.84
CA LEU A 183 6.52 3.35 -2.57
C LEU A 183 5.04 3.77 -2.49
N ALA A 184 4.45 4.25 -3.58
CA ALA A 184 3.02 4.54 -3.66
C ALA A 184 2.18 3.27 -3.46
N THR A 185 2.55 2.17 -4.13
CA THR A 185 1.82 0.91 -4.05
C THR A 185 1.96 0.24 -2.68
N LEU A 186 3.07 0.48 -1.98
CA LEU A 186 3.29 -0.01 -0.62
C LEU A 186 2.29 0.57 0.40
N VAL A 187 1.86 1.82 0.21
CA VAL A 187 1.03 2.55 1.19
C VAL A 187 -0.30 1.84 1.54
N PRO A 188 -1.09 1.29 0.61
CA PRO A 188 -2.34 0.60 0.92
C PRO A 188 -2.18 -0.86 1.36
N LEU A 189 -0.97 -1.46 1.34
CA LEU A 189 -0.75 -2.87 1.67
C LEU A 189 -1.08 -3.27 3.11
N PRO A 190 -1.03 -2.40 4.13
CA PRO A 190 -1.52 -2.75 5.46
C PRO A 190 -2.91 -3.36 5.47
N ALA A 191 -3.79 -2.90 4.56
CA ALA A 191 -5.13 -3.48 4.41
C ALA A 191 -5.13 -4.99 4.08
N SER A 192 -4.10 -5.48 3.36
CA SER A 192 -3.91 -6.91 3.08
C SER A 192 -3.28 -7.62 4.26
N ILE A 193 -2.25 -7.01 4.85
CA ILE A 193 -1.43 -7.60 5.91
C ILE A 193 -2.29 -7.88 7.15
N ASP A 194 -3.15 -6.94 7.54
CA ASP A 194 -4.05 -7.08 8.69
C ASP A 194 -5.05 -8.26 8.56
N ARG A 195 -5.17 -8.83 7.35
CA ARG A 195 -6.01 -10.00 7.08
C ARG A 195 -5.26 -11.32 7.12
N ILE A 196 -3.94 -11.29 7.26
CA ILE A 196 -3.09 -12.49 7.33
C ILE A 196 -3.11 -13.02 8.76
N THR A 197 -3.96 -13.99 9.05
CA THR A 197 -4.29 -14.45 10.40
C THR A 197 -3.13 -15.07 11.19
N TRP A 198 -2.09 -15.56 10.51
CA TRP A 198 -0.91 -16.14 11.15
C TRP A 198 0.17 -15.09 11.51
N LEU A 199 0.03 -13.85 11.04
CA LEU A 199 0.89 -12.76 11.49
C LEU A 199 0.41 -12.22 12.84
N GLN A 200 1.35 -11.76 13.66
CA GLN A 200 1.01 -11.07 14.89
C GLN A 200 0.61 -9.63 14.61
N HIS A 201 -0.53 -9.20 15.12
CA HIS A 201 -1.07 -7.86 14.93
C HIS A 201 -1.22 -7.14 16.27
N THR A 202 -0.99 -5.83 16.24
CA THR A 202 -1.34 -4.94 17.35
C THR A 202 -2.77 -4.36 17.20
N MET A 203 -3.40 -4.58 16.06
CA MET A 203 -4.78 -4.18 15.80
C MET A 203 -5.76 -5.02 16.64
N PRO A 204 -6.86 -4.45 17.13
CA PRO A 204 -7.31 -3.07 16.94
C PRO A 204 -6.73 -2.04 17.93
N GLN A 205 -5.90 -2.45 18.90
CA GLN A 205 -5.42 -1.59 19.98
C GLN A 205 -4.46 -0.50 19.49
N SER A 206 -3.69 -0.80 18.44
CA SER A 206 -2.69 0.13 17.90
C SER A 206 -2.44 -0.12 16.41
N PRO A 207 -2.21 0.92 15.59
CA PRO A 207 -1.83 0.78 14.18
C PRO A 207 -0.35 0.38 13.98
N LEU A 208 0.40 0.09 15.04
CA LEU A 208 1.85 -0.14 15.00
C LEU A 208 2.24 -1.28 14.06
N SER A 209 1.53 -2.42 14.09
CA SER A 209 1.81 -3.54 13.19
C SER A 209 1.67 -3.16 11.72
N ALA A 210 0.68 -2.33 11.37
CA ALA A 210 0.50 -1.82 10.02
C ALA A 210 1.74 -1.06 9.51
N ASP A 211 2.32 -0.23 10.37
CA ASP A 211 3.51 0.55 10.04
C ASP A 211 4.78 -0.31 10.00
N LEU A 212 4.97 -1.21 10.97
CA LEU A 212 6.12 -2.11 11.01
C LEU A 212 6.17 -3.04 9.80
N TYR A 213 5.05 -3.64 9.42
CA TYR A 213 4.99 -4.50 8.24
C TYR A 213 5.16 -3.72 6.93
N THR A 214 4.71 -2.47 6.88
CA THR A 214 5.00 -1.57 5.74
C THR A 214 6.51 -1.38 5.58
N LEU A 215 7.23 -1.09 6.66
CA LEU A 215 8.69 -0.94 6.65
C LEU A 215 9.40 -2.27 6.32
N LEU A 216 8.90 -3.39 6.83
CA LEU A 216 9.43 -4.72 6.51
C LEU A 216 9.30 -5.04 5.01
N LEU A 217 8.12 -4.77 4.41
CA LEU A 217 7.92 -4.95 2.97
C LEU A 217 8.78 -4.01 2.13
N LEU A 218 9.09 -2.82 2.62
CA LEU A 218 9.99 -1.88 1.96
C LEU A 218 11.44 -2.36 1.98
N SER A 219 11.85 -3.07 3.04
CA SER A 219 13.24 -3.33 3.37
C SER A 219 14.07 -4.00 2.25
N PRO A 220 13.56 -4.94 1.42
CA PRO A 220 14.39 -5.57 0.40
C PRO A 220 14.91 -4.56 -0.64
N MET A 221 14.03 -3.67 -1.14
CA MET A 221 14.42 -2.66 -2.11
C MET A 221 15.26 -1.56 -1.46
N PHE A 222 14.92 -1.15 -0.23
CA PHE A 222 15.65 -0.10 0.49
C PHE A 222 17.09 -0.52 0.80
N VAL A 223 17.28 -1.73 1.35
CA VAL A 223 18.60 -2.28 1.68
C VAL A 223 19.43 -2.48 0.42
N TRP A 224 18.83 -3.02 -0.65
CA TRP A 224 19.50 -3.17 -1.93
C TRP A 224 19.97 -1.83 -2.50
N ASP A 225 19.10 -0.83 -2.52
CA ASP A 225 19.44 0.50 -3.00
C ASP A 225 20.55 1.17 -2.16
N LEU A 226 20.50 0.99 -0.84
CA LEU A 226 21.53 1.52 0.06
C LEU A 226 22.90 0.89 -0.25
N PHE A 227 22.92 -0.44 -0.45
CA PHE A 227 24.12 -1.17 -0.84
C PHE A 227 24.65 -0.70 -2.22
N ARG A 228 23.77 -0.54 -3.21
CA ARG A 228 24.15 -0.19 -4.59
C ARG A 228 24.58 1.28 -4.74
N LEU A 229 23.93 2.19 -4.05
CA LEU A 229 24.14 3.63 -4.21
C LEU A 229 25.13 4.20 -3.19
N GLY A 230 25.41 3.49 -2.08
CA GLY A 230 26.17 4.00 -0.96
C GLY A 230 25.52 5.20 -0.24
N ARG A 231 24.25 5.49 -0.57
CA ARG A 231 23.49 6.60 0.00
C ARG A 231 22.00 6.34 -0.11
N ILE A 232 21.22 7.00 0.75
CA ILE A 232 19.75 6.97 0.66
C ILE A 232 19.31 7.74 -0.59
N HIS A 233 18.53 7.08 -1.45
CA HIS A 233 17.98 7.74 -2.64
C HIS A 233 16.89 8.73 -2.25
N ARG A 234 16.82 9.90 -2.92
CA ARG A 234 15.89 10.98 -2.60
C ARG A 234 14.40 10.56 -2.59
N ALA A 235 14.01 9.52 -3.32
CA ALA A 235 12.66 8.99 -3.30
C ALA A 235 12.24 8.50 -1.91
N TYR A 236 13.13 7.85 -1.18
CA TYR A 236 12.88 7.43 0.20
C TYR A 236 12.78 8.62 1.14
N ILE A 237 13.66 9.62 0.97
CA ILE A 237 13.62 10.85 1.80
C ILE A 237 12.27 11.54 1.64
N VAL A 238 11.81 11.72 0.40
CA VAL A 238 10.50 12.33 0.11
C VAL A 238 9.35 11.47 0.66
N TRP A 239 9.42 10.15 0.47
CA TRP A 239 8.39 9.25 0.98
C TRP A 239 8.32 9.27 2.50
N PHE A 240 9.45 9.18 3.21
CA PHE A 240 9.48 9.27 4.67
C PHE A 240 9.03 10.64 5.18
N ALA A 241 9.37 11.72 4.48
CA ALA A 241 8.91 13.06 4.82
C ALA A 241 7.37 13.22 4.72
N LEU A 242 6.71 12.43 3.86
CA LEU A 242 5.25 12.38 3.77
C LEU A 242 4.66 11.35 4.74
N TRP A 243 5.25 10.16 4.81
CA TRP A 243 4.69 9.02 5.54
C TRP A 243 4.83 9.17 7.06
N LEU A 244 6.00 9.63 7.58
CA LEU A 244 6.23 9.73 9.02
C LEU A 244 5.27 10.71 9.70
N PRO A 245 5.08 11.96 9.23
CA PRO A 245 4.12 12.87 9.84
C PRO A 245 2.69 12.31 9.80
N ALA A 246 2.30 11.70 8.67
CA ALA A 246 0.98 11.08 8.54
C ALA A 246 0.80 9.88 9.49
N SER A 247 1.85 9.06 9.70
CA SER A 247 1.85 7.99 10.71
C SER A 247 1.71 8.56 12.12
N VAL A 248 2.47 9.60 12.47
CA VAL A 248 2.36 10.25 13.78
C VAL A 248 0.93 10.74 14.03
N VAL A 249 0.30 11.39 13.05
CA VAL A 249 -1.10 11.83 13.16
C VAL A 249 -2.04 10.63 13.40
N VAL A 250 -1.88 9.55 12.64
CA VAL A 250 -2.69 8.33 12.84
C VAL A 250 -2.52 7.78 14.25
N HIS A 251 -1.28 7.67 14.75
CA HIS A 251 -1.02 7.15 16.11
C HIS A 251 -1.58 8.06 17.22
N GLN A 252 -1.52 9.38 17.04
CA GLN A 252 -2.04 10.33 18.02
C GLN A 252 -3.58 10.36 18.06
N LEU A 253 -4.22 10.12 16.93
CA LEU A 253 -5.68 10.13 16.82
C LEU A 253 -6.31 8.76 17.09
N TRP A 254 -5.52 7.68 17.01
CA TRP A 254 -6.02 6.32 17.24
C TRP A 254 -6.67 6.17 18.60
N SER A 255 -7.93 5.76 18.63
CA SER A 255 -8.76 5.61 19.82
C SER A 255 -8.89 6.88 20.69
N SER A 256 -8.58 8.07 20.14
CA SER A 256 -8.78 9.32 20.86
C SER A 256 -10.26 9.71 20.90
N ASP A 257 -10.71 10.27 22.02
CA ASP A 257 -12.09 10.74 22.19
C ASP A 257 -12.46 11.76 21.12
N TRP A 258 -11.52 12.65 20.78
CA TRP A 258 -11.73 13.66 19.74
C TRP A 258 -12.03 13.03 18.39
N TRP A 259 -11.25 12.02 17.97
CA TRP A 259 -11.46 11.36 16.67
C TRP A 259 -12.75 10.55 16.66
N GLN A 260 -13.04 9.81 17.71
CA GLN A 260 -14.27 9.02 17.87
C GLN A 260 -15.52 9.90 17.81
N ALA A 261 -15.47 11.10 18.37
CA ALA A 261 -16.57 12.07 18.32
C ALA A 261 -16.68 12.81 16.98
N THR A 262 -15.56 13.09 16.32
CA THR A 262 -15.52 13.96 15.13
C THR A 262 -15.75 13.18 13.82
N ALA A 263 -15.18 11.99 13.72
CA ALA A 263 -15.17 11.22 12.48
C ALA A 263 -16.56 10.85 11.94
N PRO A 264 -17.56 10.46 12.76
CA PRO A 264 -18.91 10.22 12.26
C PRO A 264 -19.51 11.46 11.59
N GLY A 265 -19.33 12.64 12.20
CA GLY A 265 -19.81 13.91 11.65
C GLY A 265 -19.22 14.27 10.29
N LEU A 266 -17.95 13.90 10.02
CA LEU A 266 -17.32 14.07 8.69
C LEU A 266 -18.01 13.25 7.59
N LEU A 267 -18.70 12.17 7.97
CA LEU A 267 -19.45 11.30 7.07
C LEU A 267 -20.96 11.59 7.09
N GLY A 268 -21.42 12.61 7.82
CA GLY A 268 -22.82 13.00 7.92
C GLY A 268 -23.63 12.21 8.95
N TYR A 269 -22.96 11.56 9.92
CA TYR A 269 -23.59 10.85 11.03
C TYR A 269 -23.42 11.66 12.34
N SER A 270 -24.49 11.82 13.10
CA SER A 270 -24.53 12.56 14.38
C SER A 270 -25.26 11.76 15.44
#